data_7a52b8247ce67e39d5a6598d5fc5d64c
#
_entry.id   7a52b8247ce67e39d5a6598d5fc5d64c
#
_cell.length_a   1.000
_cell.length_b   1.000
_cell.length_c   1.000
_cell.angle_alpha   90.00
_cell.angle_beta   90.00
_cell.angle_gamma   90.00
#
_symmetry.space_group_name_H-M   'P 1'
#
loop_
_entity.id
_entity.type
_entity.pdbx_description
1 polymer ?
#
loop_
_entity_poly.entity_id
_entity_poly.type
_entity_poly.pdbx_seq_one_letter_code
_entity_poly.pdbx_strand_id
1 'polypeptide(L)'
;MSRTGKMGAVAVLVALAAAVALLALVATTQPADAAGRYKTVTKTFSNTAPITIPDTGNVQPPYAATPYPSEISVGGLRRGTIRDANLTLKGFSHTYPVDVDVMLSHRGVNRTVMSDVGGGDFTDNITLTLDDEAASPLPDDAQLTGGTFKPTNVDDRGGDGFLPPAPASSGLELSGFDGKNPNGPWQLWVVDDGPDDGGQFGGGWKLTIKARVLR
;
A
#
# COMPACT_ATOMS: atom_id res chain seq x y z
N MET A 1 -83.26 4.40 -52.83
CA MET A 1 -83.82 3.25 -52.04
C MET A 1 -83.03 3.04 -50.80
N SER A 2 -83.77 3.30 -49.72
CA SER A 2 -83.46 3.13 -48.29
C SER A 2 -82.86 1.77 -47.91
N ARG A 3 -81.91 1.74 -46.97
CA ARG A 3 -82.03 0.95 -45.74
C ARG A 3 -80.96 1.28 -44.72
N THR A 4 -81.46 1.80 -43.69
CA THR A 4 -80.92 1.91 -42.34
C THR A 4 -80.37 0.58 -41.76
N GLY A 5 -79.31 0.59 -41.07
CA GLY A 5 -78.76 -0.50 -40.28
C GLY A 5 -78.05 -0.01 -39.00
N LYS A 6 -78.64 -0.36 -37.88
CA LYS A 6 -78.42 0.15 -36.52
C LYS A 6 -77.05 -0.03 -35.94
N MET A 7 -76.66 0.98 -35.18
CA MET A 7 -75.52 1.00 -34.23
C MET A 7 -75.70 -0.11 -33.18
N GLY A 8 -74.64 -0.87 -32.94
CA GLY A 8 -74.44 -1.71 -31.77
C GLY A 8 -73.27 -1.22 -30.98
N ALA A 9 -73.53 -0.57 -29.87
CA ALA A 9 -72.47 -0.16 -28.94
C ALA A 9 -72.04 -1.37 -28.15
N VAL A 10 -70.72 -1.72 -28.28
CA VAL A 10 -70.10 -2.71 -27.42
C VAL A 10 -69.35 -1.92 -26.31
N ALA A 11 -69.88 -1.99 -25.12
CA ALA A 11 -69.24 -1.48 -23.92
C ALA A 11 -68.10 -2.41 -23.53
N VAL A 12 -66.85 -1.92 -23.63
CA VAL A 12 -65.67 -2.62 -23.10
C VAL A 12 -65.51 -2.22 -21.63
N LEU A 13 -65.81 -3.15 -20.74
CA LEU A 13 -65.48 -3.05 -19.32
C LEU A 13 -63.95 -3.20 -19.18
N VAL A 14 -63.25 -2.12 -18.83
CA VAL A 14 -61.87 -2.19 -18.39
C VAL A 14 -61.86 -2.50 -16.90
N ALA A 15 -61.52 -3.72 -16.56
CA ALA A 15 -61.30 -4.12 -15.17
C ALA A 15 -59.90 -3.62 -14.75
N LEU A 16 -59.82 -2.60 -13.90
CA LEU A 16 -58.60 -2.15 -13.26
C LEU A 16 -58.24 -3.15 -12.16
N ALA A 17 -57.26 -4.03 -12.44
CA ALA A 17 -56.64 -4.86 -11.42
C ALA A 17 -55.57 -4.01 -10.68
N ALA A 18 -55.91 -3.56 -9.48
CA ALA A 18 -54.95 -2.92 -8.57
C ALA A 18 -54.02 -3.97 -8.00
N ALA A 19 -52.83 -4.08 -8.57
CA ALA A 19 -51.74 -4.88 -7.98
C ALA A 19 -51.15 -4.09 -6.79
N VAL A 20 -51.54 -4.46 -5.57
CA VAL A 20 -50.90 -3.99 -4.35
C VAL A 20 -49.54 -4.72 -4.25
N ALA A 21 -48.47 -4.06 -4.67
CA ALA A 21 -47.12 -4.53 -4.43
C ALA A 21 -46.78 -4.35 -2.94
N LEU A 22 -46.83 -5.45 -2.19
CA LEU A 22 -46.31 -5.50 -0.82
C LEU A 22 -44.78 -5.42 -0.89
N LEU A 23 -44.19 -4.23 -0.75
CA LEU A 23 -42.75 -4.07 -0.54
C LEU A 23 -42.45 -4.61 0.87
N ALA A 24 -42.00 -5.86 0.95
CA ALA A 24 -41.38 -6.37 2.17
C ALA A 24 -40.08 -5.63 2.40
N LEU A 25 -40.08 -4.65 3.29
CA LEU A 25 -38.89 -4.00 3.80
C LEU A 25 -38.14 -5.04 4.63
N VAL A 26 -37.22 -5.75 3.99
CA VAL A 26 -36.25 -6.58 4.71
C VAL A 26 -35.29 -5.64 5.41
N ALA A 27 -35.65 -5.26 6.62
CA ALA A 27 -34.70 -4.60 7.51
C ALA A 27 -33.59 -5.60 7.80
N THR A 28 -32.46 -5.48 7.11
CA THR A 28 -31.22 -6.14 7.50
C THR A 28 -30.78 -5.53 8.82
N THR A 29 -31.22 -6.14 9.92
CA THR A 29 -30.68 -5.83 11.23
C THR A 29 -29.21 -6.25 11.22
N GLN A 30 -28.31 -5.32 10.90
CA GLN A 30 -26.91 -5.50 11.25
C GLN A 30 -26.85 -5.71 12.76
N PRO A 31 -26.25 -6.80 13.22
CA PRO A 31 -26.17 -7.03 14.66
C PRO A 31 -25.42 -5.88 15.31
N ALA A 32 -26.11 -5.13 16.15
CA ALA A 32 -25.58 -4.00 16.92
C ALA A 32 -24.39 -4.40 17.84
N ASP A 33 -24.16 -5.69 18.01
CA ASP A 33 -23.09 -6.27 18.83
C ASP A 33 -21.68 -6.19 18.21
N ALA A 34 -21.50 -5.90 16.93
CA ALA A 34 -20.19 -5.87 16.31
C ALA A 34 -19.37 -4.62 16.66
N ALA A 35 -20.02 -3.48 16.91
CA ALA A 35 -19.36 -2.20 17.18
C ALA A 35 -18.63 -2.17 18.54
N GLY A 36 -19.14 -2.86 19.55
CA GLY A 36 -18.55 -2.89 20.90
C GLY A 36 -17.36 -3.84 21.07
N ARG A 37 -17.18 -4.79 20.16
CA ARG A 37 -16.12 -5.82 20.25
C ARG A 37 -14.78 -5.39 19.69
N TYR A 38 -14.71 -4.34 18.91
CA TYR A 38 -13.49 -3.89 18.25
C TYR A 38 -13.09 -2.51 18.73
N LYS A 39 -11.78 -2.25 18.72
CA LYS A 39 -11.19 -0.93 18.93
C LYS A 39 -10.14 -0.67 17.87
N THR A 40 -9.87 0.60 17.59
CA THR A 40 -8.71 1.00 16.79
C THR A 40 -7.51 1.18 17.71
N VAL A 41 -6.38 0.67 17.30
CA VAL A 41 -5.09 0.84 17.96
C VAL A 41 -4.04 1.22 16.93
N THR A 42 -3.06 2.01 17.35
CA THR A 42 -1.84 2.25 16.58
C THR A 42 -0.68 1.60 17.32
N LYS A 43 0.10 0.80 16.63
CA LYS A 43 1.30 0.15 17.16
C LYS A 43 2.46 0.32 16.21
N THR A 44 3.65 0.44 16.80
CA THR A 44 4.91 0.56 16.08
C THR A 44 5.77 -0.66 16.35
N PHE A 45 6.39 -1.17 15.29
CA PHE A 45 7.34 -2.28 15.31
C PHE A 45 8.63 -1.81 14.64
N SER A 46 9.78 -2.32 15.06
CA SER A 46 11.07 -1.86 14.54
C SER A 46 12.05 -3.00 14.39
N ASN A 47 12.83 -2.93 13.34
CA ASN A 47 14.10 -3.63 13.22
C ASN A 47 15.20 -2.57 13.13
N THR A 48 16.06 -2.49 14.14
CA THR A 48 17.12 -1.49 14.23
C THR A 48 18.46 -1.97 13.69
N ALA A 49 18.53 -3.20 13.19
CA ALA A 49 19.70 -3.70 12.51
C ALA A 49 19.95 -2.89 11.22
N PRO A 50 21.17 -2.50 10.94
CA PRO A 50 21.48 -1.79 9.70
C PRO A 50 21.18 -2.68 8.48
N ILE A 51 20.81 -2.03 7.38
CA ILE A 51 20.70 -2.63 6.06
C ILE A 51 21.82 -2.00 5.23
N THR A 52 22.79 -2.79 4.84
CA THR A 52 23.95 -2.32 4.07
C THR A 52 23.68 -2.49 2.59
N ILE A 53 23.85 -1.44 1.82
CA ILE A 53 23.78 -1.42 0.36
C ILE A 53 25.23 -1.49 -0.13
N PRO A 54 25.64 -2.58 -0.82
CA PRO A 54 27.04 -2.78 -1.15
C PRO A 54 27.49 -1.88 -2.31
N ASP A 55 28.65 -1.27 -2.18
CA ASP A 55 29.43 -0.80 -3.31
C ASP A 55 30.19 -2.01 -3.88
N THR A 56 29.84 -2.42 -5.09
CA THR A 56 30.41 -3.63 -5.71
C THR A 56 31.38 -3.32 -6.85
N GLY A 57 31.67 -2.04 -7.09
CA GLY A 57 32.60 -1.61 -8.13
C GLY A 57 32.17 -2.11 -9.53
N ASN A 58 33.09 -2.82 -10.22
CA ASN A 58 32.87 -3.23 -11.62
C ASN A 58 31.93 -4.42 -11.85
N VAL A 59 31.12 -4.82 -10.88
CA VAL A 59 30.08 -5.85 -11.07
C VAL A 59 28.87 -5.20 -11.73
N GLN A 60 28.11 -5.93 -12.52
CA GLN A 60 26.88 -5.39 -13.14
C GLN A 60 25.73 -5.37 -12.14
N PRO A 61 24.99 -4.25 -11.98
CA PRO A 61 23.80 -4.18 -11.15
C PRO A 61 22.65 -5.04 -11.71
N PRO A 62 21.58 -5.30 -10.93
CA PRO A 62 21.30 -4.76 -9.59
C PRO A 62 22.00 -5.56 -8.46
N TYR A 63 22.14 -4.92 -7.29
CA TYR A 63 22.78 -5.50 -6.10
C TYR A 63 21.78 -5.55 -4.93
N ALA A 64 21.64 -6.73 -4.32
CA ALA A 64 20.82 -6.87 -3.13
C ALA A 64 21.54 -6.32 -1.90
N ALA A 65 20.84 -5.53 -1.11
CA ALA A 65 21.32 -5.11 0.21
C ALA A 65 21.40 -6.29 1.19
N THR A 66 22.12 -6.11 2.29
CA THR A 66 22.23 -7.13 3.33
C THR A 66 21.68 -6.60 4.66
N PRO A 67 20.70 -7.31 5.29
CA PRO A 67 20.03 -8.54 4.84
C PRO A 67 19.02 -8.33 3.70
N TYR A 68 18.74 -9.37 2.93
CA TYR A 68 17.79 -9.38 1.83
C TYR A 68 16.85 -10.59 1.93
N PRO A 69 15.62 -10.44 2.48
CA PRO A 69 15.03 -9.20 3.01
C PRO A 69 15.47 -8.89 4.44
N SER A 70 15.28 -7.63 4.86
CA SER A 70 15.20 -7.26 6.27
C SER A 70 13.78 -7.50 6.78
N GLU A 71 13.60 -8.05 7.98
CA GLU A 71 12.28 -8.50 8.45
C GLU A 71 11.87 -7.85 9.78
N ILE A 72 10.58 -7.50 9.89
CA ILE A 72 9.87 -7.20 11.13
C ILE A 72 8.77 -8.24 11.34
N SER A 73 8.79 -8.92 12.49
CA SER A 73 7.71 -9.82 12.88
C SER A 73 6.66 -9.08 13.70
N VAL A 74 5.48 -8.86 13.12
CA VAL A 74 4.35 -8.17 13.76
C VAL A 74 3.49 -9.17 14.51
N GLY A 75 3.13 -8.82 15.77
CA GLY A 75 2.29 -9.66 16.61
C GLY A 75 1.42 -8.88 17.59
N GLY A 76 0.49 -9.60 18.24
CA GLY A 76 -0.36 -9.03 19.28
C GLY A 76 -1.49 -8.10 18.80
N LEU A 77 -1.79 -8.10 17.50
CA LEU A 77 -2.94 -7.41 16.91
C LEU A 77 -4.08 -8.41 16.67
N ARG A 78 -4.74 -8.80 17.75
CA ARG A 78 -5.73 -9.89 17.77
C ARG A 78 -6.87 -9.66 16.79
N ARG A 79 -7.05 -10.56 15.80
CA ARG A 79 -8.01 -10.44 14.70
C ARG A 79 -7.96 -9.04 14.06
N GLY A 80 -6.73 -8.53 13.94
CA GLY A 80 -6.47 -7.20 13.42
C GLY A 80 -6.78 -7.10 11.94
N THR A 81 -7.27 -5.92 11.56
CA THR A 81 -7.45 -5.51 10.16
C THR A 81 -6.79 -4.15 10.00
N ILE A 82 -5.82 -4.05 9.10
CA ILE A 82 -5.09 -2.82 8.81
C ILE A 82 -6.06 -1.74 8.33
N ARG A 83 -5.83 -0.52 8.77
CA ARG A 83 -6.55 0.69 8.39
C ARG A 83 -5.62 1.76 7.86
N ASP A 84 -4.32 1.59 8.12
CA ASP A 84 -3.27 2.48 7.72
C ASP A 84 -1.94 1.84 8.10
N ALA A 85 -0.91 2.04 7.28
CA ALA A 85 0.44 1.56 7.52
C ALA A 85 1.47 2.58 7.01
N ASN A 86 2.40 2.98 7.89
CA ASN A 86 3.47 3.91 7.55
C ASN A 86 4.83 3.26 7.75
N LEU A 87 5.72 3.45 6.77
CA LEU A 87 7.09 2.94 6.78
C LEU A 87 8.07 4.07 7.11
N THR A 88 8.96 3.86 8.08
CA THR A 88 10.06 4.79 8.33
C THR A 88 11.39 4.10 8.09
N LEU A 89 12.18 4.64 7.20
CA LEU A 89 13.56 4.26 6.87
C LEU A 89 14.51 5.18 7.64
N LYS A 90 15.44 4.60 8.41
CA LYS A 90 16.24 5.38 9.36
C LYS A 90 17.72 5.35 9.03
N GLY A 91 18.33 6.54 9.08
CA GLY A 91 19.77 6.66 8.85
C GLY A 91 20.14 6.29 7.41
N PHE A 92 19.33 6.74 6.45
CA PHE A 92 19.62 6.53 5.04
C PHE A 92 20.80 7.39 4.62
N SER A 93 21.84 6.74 4.13
CA SER A 93 22.99 7.35 3.50
C SER A 93 23.28 6.61 2.22
N HIS A 94 23.48 7.33 1.12
CA HIS A 94 23.85 6.77 -0.18
C HIS A 94 24.56 7.81 -1.03
N THR A 95 25.53 7.39 -1.82
CA THR A 95 26.30 8.30 -2.69
C THR A 95 25.51 8.73 -3.92
N TYR A 96 24.61 7.89 -4.42
CA TYR A 96 23.74 8.17 -5.56
C TYR A 96 22.32 7.64 -5.32
N PRO A 97 21.49 8.34 -4.52
CA PRO A 97 20.20 7.82 -4.00
C PRO A 97 19.21 7.35 -5.04
N VAL A 98 19.26 7.87 -6.26
CA VAL A 98 18.35 7.50 -7.36
C VAL A 98 18.45 6.02 -7.74
N ASP A 99 19.59 5.36 -7.44
CA ASP A 99 19.80 3.95 -7.75
C ASP A 99 19.20 2.99 -6.68
N VAL A 100 18.58 3.55 -5.64
CA VAL A 100 18.07 2.73 -4.51
C VAL A 100 16.60 2.46 -4.60
N ASP A 101 16.25 1.18 -4.82
CA ASP A 101 14.87 0.69 -4.81
C ASP A 101 14.50 0.03 -3.50
N VAL A 102 13.31 0.35 -2.98
CA VAL A 102 12.78 -0.20 -1.74
C VAL A 102 11.38 -0.76 -1.96
N MET A 103 11.19 -2.04 -1.63
CA MET A 103 9.88 -2.68 -1.66
C MET A 103 9.50 -3.24 -0.30
N LEU A 104 8.27 -2.98 0.14
CA LEU A 104 7.67 -3.56 1.34
C LEU A 104 6.71 -4.68 0.95
N SER A 105 6.86 -5.86 1.58
CA SER A 105 6.04 -7.04 1.31
C SER A 105 5.38 -7.57 2.57
N HIS A 106 4.12 -7.95 2.45
CA HIS A 106 3.37 -8.65 3.49
C HIS A 106 2.19 -9.42 2.91
N ARG A 107 2.09 -10.73 3.22
CA ARG A 107 0.96 -11.60 2.82
C ARG A 107 0.58 -11.53 1.33
N GLY A 108 1.59 -11.50 0.46
CA GLY A 108 1.39 -11.47 -0.99
C GLY A 108 0.99 -10.11 -1.56
N VAL A 109 1.02 -9.05 -0.74
CA VAL A 109 0.98 -7.66 -1.19
C VAL A 109 2.40 -7.13 -1.17
N ASN A 110 2.86 -6.55 -2.28
CA ASN A 110 4.23 -6.09 -2.50
C ASN A 110 4.16 -4.68 -3.07
N ARG A 111 4.78 -3.71 -2.40
CA ARG A 111 4.72 -2.29 -2.75
C ARG A 111 6.11 -1.73 -2.95
N THR A 112 6.46 -1.32 -4.16
CA THR A 112 7.66 -0.51 -4.39
C THR A 112 7.36 0.88 -3.86
N VAL A 113 7.94 1.21 -2.72
CA VAL A 113 7.60 2.42 -1.96
C VAL A 113 8.58 3.57 -2.17
N MET A 114 9.74 3.26 -2.74
CA MET A 114 10.77 4.22 -3.13
C MET A 114 11.54 3.61 -4.30
N SER A 115 11.68 4.34 -5.40
CA SER A 115 12.46 3.94 -6.57
C SER A 115 12.73 5.18 -7.42
N ASP A 116 13.93 5.28 -8.01
CA ASP A 116 14.34 6.34 -8.96
C ASP A 116 14.15 7.78 -8.43
N VAL A 117 14.44 8.02 -7.14
CA VAL A 117 14.18 9.31 -6.48
C VAL A 117 15.43 9.91 -5.89
N GLY A 118 15.48 11.27 -5.81
CA GLY A 118 16.54 11.99 -5.11
C GLY A 118 17.72 12.39 -5.97
N GLY A 119 17.71 12.07 -7.25
CA GLY A 119 18.76 12.42 -8.19
C GLY A 119 20.15 11.91 -7.78
N GLY A 120 21.19 12.56 -8.30
CA GLY A 120 22.58 12.18 -8.10
C GLY A 120 23.29 12.83 -6.91
N ASP A 121 22.60 13.60 -6.09
CA ASP A 121 23.20 14.25 -4.92
C ASP A 121 23.23 13.31 -3.72
N PHE A 122 24.41 13.07 -3.14
CA PHE A 122 24.54 12.19 -1.98
C PHE A 122 23.63 12.60 -0.83
N THR A 123 23.17 11.62 -0.11
CA THR A 123 22.40 11.82 1.13
C THR A 123 23.13 11.20 2.32
N ASP A 124 23.02 11.79 3.50
CA ASP A 124 23.71 11.32 4.69
C ASP A 124 22.81 11.34 5.94
N ASN A 125 22.66 10.16 6.53
CA ASN A 125 21.99 9.91 7.81
C ASN A 125 20.61 10.54 7.94
N ILE A 126 19.83 10.58 6.86
CA ILE A 126 18.46 11.10 6.88
C ILE A 126 17.45 10.04 7.34
N THR A 127 16.28 10.51 7.77
CA THR A 127 15.15 9.63 8.08
C THR A 127 13.99 9.98 7.16
N LEU A 128 13.52 9.00 6.41
CA LEU A 128 12.37 9.11 5.52
C LEU A 128 11.19 8.37 6.15
N THR A 129 10.03 9.01 6.21
CA THR A 129 8.76 8.35 6.52
C THR A 129 7.89 8.35 5.27
N LEU A 130 7.47 7.16 4.84
CA LEU A 130 6.57 6.96 3.71
C LEU A 130 5.17 6.74 4.26
N ASP A 131 4.23 7.59 3.79
CA ASP A 131 2.88 7.75 4.29
C ASP A 131 1.98 8.23 3.13
N ASP A 132 0.95 7.46 2.79
CA ASP A 132 0.06 7.80 1.67
C ASP A 132 -0.63 9.16 1.86
N GLU A 133 -0.83 9.58 3.11
CA GLU A 133 -1.44 10.85 3.49
C GLU A 133 -0.47 12.03 3.54
N ALA A 134 0.83 11.80 3.24
CA ALA A 134 1.81 12.89 3.17
C ALA A 134 1.45 13.95 2.11
N ALA A 135 1.92 15.16 2.31
CA ALA A 135 1.58 16.29 1.42
C ALA A 135 2.22 16.17 0.03
N SER A 136 3.42 15.59 -0.07
CA SER A 136 4.20 15.55 -1.32
C SER A 136 4.85 14.19 -1.52
N PRO A 137 5.14 13.79 -2.78
CA PRO A 137 6.00 12.66 -3.09
C PRO A 137 7.46 12.96 -2.69
N LEU A 138 8.32 11.94 -2.71
CA LEU A 138 9.76 12.12 -2.73
C LEU A 138 10.15 12.91 -3.99
N PRO A 139 11.18 13.77 -3.92
CA PRO A 139 11.63 14.50 -5.10
C PRO A 139 12.28 13.53 -6.10
N ASP A 140 12.05 13.76 -7.38
CA ASP A 140 12.68 13.04 -8.49
C ASP A 140 14.19 13.37 -8.55
N ASP A 141 14.55 14.55 -9.04
CA ASP A 141 15.96 14.95 -9.27
C ASP A 141 16.59 15.81 -8.15
N ALA A 142 15.79 16.27 -7.17
CA ALA A 142 16.34 17.09 -6.10
C ALA A 142 16.84 16.22 -4.93
N GLN A 143 17.92 16.66 -4.29
CA GLN A 143 18.52 15.98 -3.14
C GLN A 143 17.48 15.56 -2.09
N LEU A 144 17.54 14.32 -1.65
CA LEU A 144 16.71 13.82 -0.57
C LEU A 144 17.03 14.49 0.75
N THR A 145 15.99 14.88 1.47
CA THR A 145 16.09 15.41 2.84
C THR A 145 15.20 14.60 3.77
N GLY A 146 15.51 14.60 5.07
CA GLY A 146 14.64 13.93 6.04
C GLY A 146 13.23 14.53 6.07
N GLY A 147 12.21 13.66 6.17
CA GLY A 147 10.82 14.12 6.16
C GLY A 147 9.80 13.01 6.04
N THR A 148 8.54 13.43 5.80
CA THR A 148 7.42 12.54 5.51
C THR A 148 6.92 12.80 4.10
N PHE A 149 6.88 11.73 3.29
CA PHE A 149 6.57 11.79 1.87
C PHE A 149 5.62 10.66 1.48
N LYS A 150 4.94 10.82 0.37
CA LYS A 150 4.21 9.71 -0.24
C LYS A 150 5.19 8.67 -0.78
N PRO A 151 4.83 7.37 -0.77
CA PRO A 151 5.54 6.40 -1.59
C PRO A 151 5.69 6.90 -3.02
N THR A 152 6.90 6.77 -3.58
CA THR A 152 7.23 7.34 -4.90
C THR A 152 8.07 6.36 -5.69
N ASN A 153 7.67 6.12 -6.92
CA ASN A 153 8.42 5.41 -7.94
C ASN A 153 8.39 6.28 -9.19
N VAL A 154 9.54 6.69 -9.68
CA VAL A 154 9.69 7.47 -10.92
C VAL A 154 10.06 6.51 -12.03
N ASP A 155 9.04 6.03 -12.77
CA ASP A 155 9.15 4.95 -13.78
C ASP A 155 9.73 5.45 -15.12
N ASP A 156 10.88 6.11 -15.10
CA ASP A 156 11.53 6.61 -16.33
C ASP A 156 12.96 6.08 -16.55
N ARG A 157 13.50 5.27 -15.64
CA ARG A 157 14.93 4.87 -15.60
C ARG A 157 15.19 3.37 -15.80
N GLY A 158 14.21 2.58 -16.18
CA GLY A 158 14.47 1.19 -16.61
C GLY A 158 13.87 0.08 -15.77
N GLY A 159 13.09 0.42 -14.76
CA GLY A 159 12.34 -0.53 -13.92
C GLY A 159 13.12 -1.04 -12.71
N ASP A 160 12.38 -1.32 -11.64
CA ASP A 160 12.91 -1.72 -10.33
C ASP A 160 13.62 -3.08 -10.38
N GLY A 161 14.88 -3.11 -10.08
CA GLY A 161 15.78 -4.25 -10.25
C GLY A 161 15.72 -5.32 -9.14
N PHE A 162 14.56 -5.60 -8.51
CA PHE A 162 14.49 -6.57 -7.40
C PHE A 162 14.92 -7.98 -7.80
N LEU A 163 15.92 -8.50 -7.09
CA LEU A 163 16.49 -9.83 -7.32
C LEU A 163 15.71 -10.95 -6.62
N PRO A 164 15.69 -12.18 -7.14
CA PRO A 164 15.19 -13.32 -6.39
C PRO A 164 15.89 -13.46 -5.02
N PRO A 165 15.17 -13.82 -3.93
CA PRO A 165 13.80 -14.33 -3.90
C PRO A 165 12.72 -13.24 -3.69
N ALA A 166 13.00 -11.96 -3.95
CA ALA A 166 11.98 -10.92 -3.84
C ALA A 166 10.81 -11.21 -4.80
N PRO A 167 9.55 -10.98 -4.35
CA PRO A 167 8.41 -11.13 -5.22
C PRO A 167 8.32 -9.94 -6.19
N ALA A 168 7.54 -10.10 -7.26
CA ALA A 168 7.22 -8.97 -8.14
C ALA A 168 6.40 -7.91 -7.39
N SER A 169 6.67 -6.64 -7.68
CA SER A 169 5.86 -5.52 -7.17
C SER A 169 4.41 -5.62 -7.66
N SER A 170 3.48 -5.17 -6.84
CA SER A 170 2.04 -5.15 -7.15
C SER A 170 1.43 -3.75 -7.01
N GLY A 171 2.24 -2.73 -6.92
CA GLY A 171 1.85 -1.33 -6.84
C GLY A 171 2.72 -0.50 -5.89
N LEU A 172 2.30 0.72 -5.64
CA LEU A 172 3.05 1.78 -4.97
C LEU A 172 2.52 2.06 -3.55
N GLU A 173 1.24 2.35 -3.41
CA GLU A 173 0.65 2.88 -2.19
C GLU A 173 0.61 1.85 -1.05
N LEU A 174 0.88 2.30 0.17
CA LEU A 174 0.82 1.51 1.40
C LEU A 174 -0.62 1.09 1.76
N SER A 175 -1.63 1.84 1.30
CA SER A 175 -3.05 1.48 1.42
C SER A 175 -3.41 0.15 0.74
N GLY A 176 -2.53 -0.38 -0.11
CA GLY A 176 -2.65 -1.75 -0.61
C GLY A 176 -2.64 -2.82 0.46
N PHE A 177 -2.12 -2.53 1.65
CA PHE A 177 -2.18 -3.41 2.81
C PHE A 177 -3.49 -3.30 3.60
N ASP A 178 -4.34 -2.33 3.33
CA ASP A 178 -5.59 -2.12 4.04
C ASP A 178 -6.52 -3.34 3.93
N GLY A 179 -7.25 -3.58 5.01
CA GLY A 179 -8.10 -4.77 5.10
C GLY A 179 -7.36 -6.07 5.39
N LYS A 180 -6.04 -6.14 5.26
CA LYS A 180 -5.25 -7.35 5.56
C LYS A 180 -5.05 -7.55 7.06
N ASN A 181 -4.72 -8.78 7.44
CA ASN A 181 -4.29 -9.10 8.80
C ASN A 181 -2.85 -8.60 9.00
N PRO A 182 -2.59 -7.72 9.98
CA PRO A 182 -1.27 -7.15 10.18
C PRO A 182 -0.22 -8.12 10.75
N ASN A 183 -0.66 -9.21 11.40
CA ASN A 183 0.26 -10.13 12.09
C ASN A 183 1.01 -11.03 11.11
N GLY A 184 2.26 -11.30 11.43
CA GLY A 184 3.18 -12.12 10.66
C GLY A 184 4.39 -11.32 10.18
N PRO A 185 5.21 -11.90 9.29
CA PRO A 185 6.39 -11.25 8.77
C PRO A 185 6.02 -10.11 7.80
N TRP A 186 6.73 -9.01 7.96
CA TRP A 186 6.84 -7.91 7.03
C TRP A 186 8.27 -7.86 6.53
N GLN A 187 8.46 -7.79 5.25
CA GLN A 187 9.76 -7.91 4.60
C GLN A 187 10.07 -6.66 3.81
N LEU A 188 11.24 -6.09 4.07
CA LEU A 188 11.79 -4.96 3.35
C LEU A 188 12.90 -5.46 2.42
N TRP A 189 12.72 -5.27 1.14
CA TRP A 189 13.65 -5.60 0.07
C TRP A 189 14.30 -4.31 -0.39
N VAL A 190 15.62 -4.29 -0.45
CA VAL A 190 16.37 -3.13 -0.90
C VAL A 190 17.37 -3.61 -1.93
N VAL A 191 17.41 -2.92 -3.06
CA VAL A 191 18.42 -3.13 -4.11
C VAL A 191 19.03 -1.78 -4.50
N ASP A 192 20.18 -1.85 -5.11
CA ASP A 192 20.86 -0.78 -5.80
C ASP A 192 21.02 -1.22 -7.25
N ASP A 193 20.49 -0.46 -8.18
CA ASP A 193 20.50 -0.80 -9.60
C ASP A 193 21.51 0.00 -10.42
N GLY A 194 22.32 0.85 -9.76
CA GLY A 194 23.45 1.55 -10.34
C GLY A 194 24.81 0.96 -9.98
N PRO A 195 25.85 1.22 -10.75
CA PRO A 195 27.22 0.79 -10.46
C PRO A 195 27.99 1.81 -9.62
N ASP A 196 29.05 1.35 -8.94
CA ASP A 196 30.09 2.16 -8.28
C ASP A 196 29.59 3.03 -7.10
N ASP A 197 28.40 2.73 -6.57
CA ASP A 197 27.77 3.45 -5.48
C ASP A 197 27.42 2.51 -4.32
N GLY A 198 27.15 3.08 -3.15
CA GLY A 198 26.80 2.28 -1.99
C GLY A 198 26.30 3.13 -0.82
N GLY A 199 25.74 2.44 0.16
CA GLY A 199 25.14 3.13 1.29
C GLY A 199 24.56 2.22 2.34
N GLN A 200 23.59 2.74 3.07
CA GLN A 200 22.93 1.99 4.14
C GLN A 200 21.65 2.67 4.65
N PHE A 201 20.82 1.87 5.30
CA PHE A 201 19.87 2.35 6.31
C PHE A 201 20.45 2.02 7.70
N GLY A 202 21.32 2.88 8.22
CA GLY A 202 22.13 2.61 9.42
C GLY A 202 21.33 2.44 10.72
N GLY A 203 20.12 3.00 10.80
CA GLY A 203 19.16 2.83 11.90
C GLY A 203 18.07 1.78 11.64
N GLY A 204 18.18 1.04 10.55
CA GLY A 204 17.19 0.07 10.11
C GLY A 204 15.85 0.71 9.72
N TRP A 205 14.73 0.09 10.09
CA TRP A 205 13.42 0.57 9.71
C TRP A 205 12.35 0.35 10.78
N LYS A 206 11.25 1.05 10.61
CA LYS A 206 10.12 1.04 11.54
C LYS A 206 8.82 0.96 10.74
N LEU A 207 7.88 0.18 11.23
CA LEU A 207 6.53 0.04 10.70
C LEU A 207 5.53 0.52 11.75
N THR A 208 4.72 1.51 11.42
CA THR A 208 3.61 1.99 12.25
C THR A 208 2.31 1.55 11.62
N ILE A 209 1.53 0.75 12.36
CA ILE A 209 0.27 0.18 11.88
C ILE A 209 -0.89 0.69 12.73
N LYS A 210 -1.87 1.30 12.09
CA LYS A 210 -3.19 1.57 12.65
C LYS A 210 -4.12 0.43 12.25
N ALA A 211 -4.65 -0.28 13.23
CA ALA A 211 -5.49 -1.44 12.99
C ALA A 211 -6.77 -1.45 13.83
N ARG A 212 -7.84 -2.00 13.29
CA ARG A 212 -9.02 -2.37 14.03
C ARG A 212 -8.80 -3.77 14.61
N VAL A 213 -8.82 -3.92 15.93
CA VAL A 213 -8.52 -5.17 16.64
C VAL A 213 -9.66 -5.58 17.57
N LEU A 214 -9.77 -6.89 17.83
CA LEU A 214 -10.70 -7.39 18.85
C LEU A 214 -10.23 -6.92 20.24
N ARG A 215 -11.16 -6.45 21.06
CA ARG A 215 -10.93 -6.10 22.48
C ARG A 215 -10.62 -7.31 23.32
#